data_2fa80ca83f0fed6cc820da512010ec52
#
_entry.id   2fa80ca83f0fed6cc820da512010ec52
#
_cell.length_a   1.000
_cell.length_b   1.000
_cell.length_c   1.000
_cell.angle_alpha   90.00
_cell.angle_beta   90.00
_cell.angle_gamma   90.00
#
_symmetry.space_group_name_H-M   'P 1'
#
loop_
_entity.id
_entity.type
_entity.pdbx_description
1 polymer ?
#
loop_
_entity_poly.entity_id
_entity_poly.type
_entity_poly.pdbx_seq_one_letter_code
_entity_poly.pdbx_strand_id
1 'polypeptide(L)'
;MAGAVTSLVDANPRTSVKEGADRKVSRVSKTQEVVGDLRNRAFLGTSGWAYSSWKPGFYPQALPQRKFLEYYATQLNSVEVNYTFRQLPTESMLTDWLAATGADFRFSFKAPQKITHILRLKGCSDAVAALARALAPVKAAGRMGVVLFQLPPNFKADVPRLDSFLVATDTCGLRMAFEFRHSTWFCDEVYAVLQRHSVSLCVAESDDLETPDIVTAPFCSYRFRKSEYSQSQLDVIESILRRRSAEGEVFAYFKHEEQPTGAICAVDALRRLQHQ
;
A
#
# COMPACT_ATOMS: atom_id res chain seq x y z
N MET A 1 50.78 -47.47 26.82
CA MET A 1 50.11 -48.73 27.24
C MET A 1 48.78 -48.71 26.50
N ALA A 2 48.70 -49.42 25.45
CA ALA A 2 48.24 -50.81 25.34
C ALA A 2 46.78 -50.87 25.69
N GLY A 3 45.88 -51.33 24.91
CA GLY A 3 45.79 -52.23 23.80
C GLY A 3 44.32 -52.26 23.39
N ALA A 4 44.08 -52.34 22.09
CA ALA A 4 43.90 -53.57 21.34
C ALA A 4 42.52 -54.22 21.61
N VAL A 5 41.71 -54.41 20.64
CA VAL A 5 41.60 -55.31 19.50
C VAL A 5 40.27 -56.07 19.54
N THR A 6 39.61 -56.16 18.49
CA THR A 6 39.08 -57.22 17.61
C THR A 6 37.56 -57.33 17.62
N SER A 7 36.83 -57.43 16.57
CA SER A 7 36.78 -57.96 15.21
C SER A 7 35.46 -58.69 14.92
N LEU A 8 34.97 -58.49 13.72
CA LEU A 8 34.30 -59.48 12.79
C LEU A 8 32.91 -60.00 13.19
N VAL A 9 31.93 -60.25 12.32
CA VAL A 9 31.84 -60.57 10.90
C VAL A 9 30.34 -60.67 10.54
N ASP A 10 30.02 -60.27 9.30
CA ASP A 10 29.04 -60.83 8.33
C ASP A 10 27.51 -60.89 8.64
N ALA A 11 26.70 -60.38 7.80
CA ALA A 11 26.11 -60.96 6.60
C ALA A 11 24.91 -60.18 6.04
N ASN A 12 24.98 -59.82 4.77
CA ASN A 12 23.88 -59.46 3.89
C ASN A 12 23.09 -60.73 3.52
N PRO A 13 21.80 -60.71 3.18
CA PRO A 13 21.39 -60.34 1.82
C PRO A 13 20.00 -59.74 1.57
N ARG A 14 19.95 -58.85 0.52
CA ARG A 14 18.98 -58.73 -0.58
C ARG A 14 17.47 -58.92 -0.33
N THR A 15 16.70 -57.90 -0.71
CA THR A 15 15.67 -57.90 -1.80
C THR A 15 15.09 -56.50 -1.94
N SER A 16 15.27 -55.85 -3.05
CA SER A 16 14.55 -55.70 -4.31
C SER A 16 13.26 -54.87 -4.24
N VAL A 17 13.36 -53.69 -4.90
CA VAL A 17 12.42 -53.07 -5.85
C VAL A 17 11.03 -52.64 -5.40
N LYS A 18 10.79 -51.33 -5.42
CA LYS A 18 9.80 -50.71 -6.30
C LYS A 18 10.01 -49.18 -6.33
N GLU A 19 10.61 -48.72 -7.43
CA GLU A 19 10.43 -47.39 -7.97
C GLU A 19 9.02 -47.23 -8.53
N GLY A 20 8.48 -46.01 -8.38
CA GLY A 20 7.47 -45.57 -9.31
C GLY A 20 6.27 -44.88 -8.65
N ALA A 21 6.13 -43.62 -8.94
CA ALA A 21 4.98 -42.74 -8.76
C ALA A 21 4.98 -41.86 -7.51
N ASP A 22 5.64 -40.72 -7.60
CA ASP A 22 5.12 -39.45 -7.04
C ASP A 22 6.00 -38.28 -7.50
N ARG A 23 5.78 -37.80 -8.72
CA ARG A 23 6.39 -36.54 -9.20
C ARG A 23 5.46 -35.67 -10.05
N LYS A 24 4.18 -35.69 -9.80
CA LYS A 24 3.21 -34.83 -10.55
C LYS A 24 2.32 -33.92 -9.72
N VAL A 25 2.37 -33.96 -8.38
CA VAL A 25 1.46 -33.18 -7.53
C VAL A 25 2.05 -31.84 -7.06
N SER A 26 3.38 -31.65 -7.11
CA SER A 26 3.97 -30.47 -6.47
C SER A 26 4.06 -29.20 -7.33
N ARG A 27 3.70 -29.26 -8.63
CA ARG A 27 3.78 -28.07 -9.51
C ARG A 27 2.50 -27.24 -9.58
N VAL A 28 1.34 -27.84 -9.31
CA VAL A 28 0.05 -27.13 -9.36
C VAL A 28 -0.20 -26.35 -8.07
N SER A 29 0.27 -26.83 -6.92
CA SER A 29 0.08 -26.14 -5.64
C SER A 29 0.88 -24.84 -5.51
N LYS A 30 2.11 -24.79 -6.02
CA LYS A 30 2.95 -23.58 -5.95
C LYS A 30 2.42 -22.43 -6.81
N THR A 31 1.80 -22.71 -7.95
CA THR A 31 1.24 -21.68 -8.82
C THR A 31 -0.08 -21.13 -8.26
N GLN A 32 -0.88 -21.95 -7.61
CA GLN A 32 -2.11 -21.52 -6.94
C GLN A 32 -1.83 -20.73 -5.64
N GLU A 33 -0.85 -21.11 -4.84
CA GLU A 33 -0.43 -20.34 -3.65
C GLU A 33 0.13 -18.96 -4.02
N VAL A 34 0.92 -18.85 -5.09
CA VAL A 34 1.45 -17.56 -5.58
C VAL A 34 0.34 -16.66 -6.11
N VAL A 35 -0.65 -17.18 -6.82
CA VAL A 35 -1.79 -16.40 -7.33
C VAL A 35 -2.73 -15.95 -6.21
N GLY A 36 -2.95 -16.77 -5.18
CA GLY A 36 -3.73 -16.41 -3.99
C GLY A 36 -3.08 -15.29 -3.17
N ASP A 37 -1.76 -15.25 -3.10
CA ASP A 37 -0.98 -14.27 -2.35
C ASP A 37 -0.96 -12.89 -3.03
N LEU A 38 -0.95 -12.82 -4.36
CA LEU A 38 -1.01 -11.56 -5.12
C LEU A 38 -2.32 -10.78 -4.90
N ARG A 39 -3.45 -11.49 -4.80
CA ARG A 39 -4.78 -10.88 -4.57
C ARG A 39 -4.89 -10.16 -3.23
N ASN A 40 -4.15 -10.62 -2.23
CA ASN A 40 -4.17 -10.08 -0.88
C ASN A 40 -3.11 -8.97 -0.66
N ARG A 41 -2.30 -8.64 -1.69
CA ARG A 41 -1.23 -7.66 -1.59
C ARG A 41 -1.46 -6.37 -2.38
N ALA A 42 -2.44 -6.33 -3.28
CA ALA A 42 -2.77 -5.15 -4.06
C ALA A 42 -4.01 -4.46 -3.48
N PHE A 43 -3.82 -3.27 -2.93
CA PHE A 43 -4.86 -2.43 -2.35
C PHE A 43 -5.11 -1.23 -3.24
N LEU A 44 -6.20 -1.27 -4.00
CA LEU A 44 -6.56 -0.25 -4.97
C LEU A 44 -7.79 0.52 -4.52
N GLY A 45 -7.77 1.81 -4.79
CA GLY A 45 -8.86 2.70 -4.44
C GLY A 45 -8.71 4.09 -5.03
N THR A 46 -9.39 5.03 -4.40
CA THR A 46 -9.39 6.44 -4.79
C THR A 46 -9.02 7.34 -3.62
N SER A 47 -8.64 8.58 -3.91
CA SER A 47 -8.44 9.63 -2.92
C SER A 47 -9.79 10.20 -2.47
N GLY A 48 -10.45 9.50 -1.55
CA GLY A 48 -11.82 9.78 -1.07
C GLY A 48 -12.89 8.95 -1.79
N TRP A 49 -14.12 8.98 -1.23
CA TRP A 49 -15.27 8.23 -1.75
C TRP A 49 -16.57 9.00 -1.69
N ALA A 50 -16.65 10.11 -0.96
CA ALA A 50 -17.92 10.77 -0.61
C ALA A 50 -18.35 11.81 -1.65
N TYR A 51 -18.24 11.51 -2.93
CA TYR A 51 -18.49 12.43 -4.04
C TYR A 51 -19.85 12.16 -4.69
N SER A 52 -20.82 13.04 -4.49
CA SER A 52 -22.15 12.94 -5.11
C SER A 52 -22.12 13.09 -6.63
N SER A 53 -21.10 13.77 -7.16
CA SER A 53 -20.82 13.92 -8.59
C SER A 53 -20.50 12.60 -9.30
N TRP A 54 -20.20 11.52 -8.56
CA TRP A 54 -19.96 10.21 -9.15
C TRP A 54 -21.25 9.46 -9.52
N LYS A 55 -22.41 10.06 -9.32
CA LYS A 55 -23.69 9.54 -9.84
C LYS A 55 -23.94 10.03 -11.28
N PRO A 56 -24.53 9.21 -12.13
CA PRO A 56 -24.83 7.79 -11.94
C PRO A 56 -23.66 6.86 -12.33
N GLY A 57 -22.50 7.42 -12.71
CA GLY A 57 -21.39 6.68 -13.33
C GLY A 57 -20.73 5.61 -12.46
N PHE A 58 -20.59 5.87 -11.16
CA PHE A 58 -20.04 4.91 -10.19
C PHE A 58 -21.09 4.51 -9.15
N TYR A 59 -21.75 5.48 -8.52
CA TYR A 59 -22.84 5.21 -7.58
C TYR A 59 -24.19 5.15 -8.30
N PRO A 60 -25.07 4.19 -7.94
CA PRO A 60 -26.44 4.21 -8.41
C PRO A 60 -27.13 5.56 -8.13
N GLN A 61 -27.97 6.05 -9.07
CA GLN A 61 -28.63 7.35 -8.94
C GLN A 61 -29.40 7.51 -7.63
N ALA A 62 -30.11 6.48 -7.18
CA ALA A 62 -30.93 6.51 -5.97
C ALA A 62 -30.15 6.25 -4.67
N LEU A 63 -28.86 5.93 -4.73
CA LEU A 63 -28.07 5.57 -3.54
C LEU A 63 -27.90 6.79 -2.61
N PRO A 64 -28.33 6.74 -1.33
CA PRO A 64 -28.13 7.85 -0.41
C PRO A 64 -26.65 7.96 0.00
N GLN A 65 -26.16 9.19 0.22
CA GLN A 65 -24.73 9.45 0.50
C GLN A 65 -24.19 8.67 1.70
N ARG A 66 -24.99 8.46 2.74
CA ARG A 66 -24.61 7.64 3.91
C ARG A 66 -24.28 6.19 3.59
N LYS A 67 -24.68 5.70 2.41
CA LYS A 67 -24.39 4.35 1.90
C LYS A 67 -23.22 4.30 0.90
N PHE A 68 -22.57 5.44 0.64
CA PHE A 68 -21.51 5.49 -0.36
C PHE A 68 -20.32 4.60 0.00
N LEU A 69 -19.86 4.62 1.26
CA LEU A 69 -18.72 3.81 1.68
C LEU A 69 -19.03 2.31 1.61
N GLU A 70 -20.23 1.92 2.02
CA GLU A 70 -20.69 0.53 1.96
C GLU A 70 -20.71 0.02 0.50
N TYR A 71 -21.27 0.81 -0.43
CA TYR A 71 -21.25 0.49 -1.85
C TYR A 71 -19.82 0.49 -2.41
N TYR A 72 -19.04 1.51 -2.10
CA TYR A 72 -17.64 1.65 -2.54
C TYR A 72 -16.83 0.41 -2.17
N ALA A 73 -16.97 -0.09 -0.96
CA ALA A 73 -16.26 -1.27 -0.46
C ALA A 73 -16.69 -2.60 -1.14
N THR A 74 -17.80 -2.61 -1.89
CA THR A 74 -18.15 -3.75 -2.77
C THR A 74 -17.40 -3.74 -4.09
N GLN A 75 -16.81 -2.62 -4.49
CA GLN A 75 -16.14 -2.44 -5.77
C GLN A 75 -14.61 -2.35 -5.63
N LEU A 76 -14.12 -1.81 -4.51
CA LEU A 76 -12.71 -1.53 -4.25
C LEU A 76 -12.33 -2.00 -2.85
N ASN A 77 -11.06 -2.35 -2.65
CA ASN A 77 -10.55 -2.91 -1.40
C ASN A 77 -9.74 -1.93 -0.54
N SER A 78 -9.63 -0.67 -0.97
CA SER A 78 -8.91 0.36 -0.21
C SER A 78 -9.42 1.76 -0.54
N VAL A 79 -9.12 2.70 0.36
CA VAL A 79 -9.38 4.13 0.15
C VAL A 79 -8.28 4.98 0.82
N GLU A 80 -7.87 6.08 0.17
CA GLU A 80 -7.04 7.12 0.77
C GLU A 80 -7.94 8.22 1.34
N VAL A 81 -7.95 8.36 2.66
CA VAL A 81 -8.77 9.34 3.39
C VAL A 81 -8.07 10.68 3.42
N ASN A 82 -8.57 11.65 2.65
CA ASN A 82 -8.02 13.01 2.61
C ASN A 82 -8.57 13.93 3.72
N TYR A 83 -9.65 13.54 4.41
CA TYR A 83 -10.25 14.28 5.52
C TYR A 83 -9.21 14.63 6.60
N THR A 84 -8.32 13.69 6.91
CA THR A 84 -7.26 13.83 7.91
C THR A 84 -6.24 14.92 7.62
N PHE A 85 -6.18 15.42 6.39
CA PHE A 85 -5.33 16.55 6.03
C PHE A 85 -5.73 17.83 6.77
N ARG A 86 -7.02 18.01 7.06
CA ARG A 86 -7.57 19.20 7.74
C ARG A 86 -7.93 18.93 9.19
N GLN A 87 -8.48 17.75 9.49
CA GLN A 87 -9.03 17.42 10.80
C GLN A 87 -8.86 15.93 11.08
N LEU A 88 -8.47 15.57 12.31
CA LEU A 88 -8.41 14.17 12.73
C LEU A 88 -9.85 13.60 12.84
N PRO A 89 -10.06 12.33 12.45
CA PRO A 89 -11.35 11.68 12.59
C PRO A 89 -11.66 11.43 14.07
N THR A 90 -12.95 11.45 14.38
CA THR A 90 -13.42 11.00 15.70
C THR A 90 -13.46 9.48 15.75
N GLU A 91 -13.46 8.92 16.95
CA GLU A 91 -13.58 7.47 17.15
C GLU A 91 -14.90 6.93 16.58
N SER A 92 -16.01 7.68 16.74
CA SER A 92 -17.30 7.32 16.14
C SER A 92 -17.22 7.23 14.62
N MET A 93 -16.59 8.20 13.95
CA MET A 93 -16.41 8.15 12.49
C MET A 93 -15.65 6.91 12.07
N LEU A 94 -14.56 6.56 12.77
CA LEU A 94 -13.78 5.38 12.47
C LEU A 94 -14.57 4.08 12.69
N THR A 95 -15.37 4.02 13.75
CA THR A 95 -16.27 2.90 14.04
C THR A 95 -17.28 2.72 12.89
N ASP A 96 -17.90 3.80 12.43
CA ASP A 96 -18.85 3.76 11.31
C ASP A 96 -18.16 3.30 10.01
N TRP A 97 -16.95 3.77 9.72
CA TRP A 97 -16.20 3.34 8.54
C TRP A 97 -15.79 1.87 8.60
N LEU A 98 -15.35 1.41 9.77
CA LEU A 98 -15.01 0.02 9.98
C LEU A 98 -16.24 -0.90 9.85
N ALA A 99 -17.41 -0.47 10.33
CA ALA A 99 -18.65 -1.22 10.22
C ALA A 99 -19.19 -1.27 8.78
N ALA A 100 -18.97 -0.19 8.00
CA ALA A 100 -19.42 -0.10 6.62
C ALA A 100 -18.60 -0.91 5.60
N THR A 101 -17.48 -1.52 6.02
CA THR A 101 -16.53 -2.17 5.11
C THR A 101 -16.09 -3.54 5.62
N GLY A 102 -15.65 -4.45 4.73
CA GLY A 102 -15.20 -5.79 5.10
C GLY A 102 -13.83 -5.82 5.81
N ALA A 103 -13.46 -6.96 6.39
CA ALA A 103 -12.22 -7.14 7.14
C ALA A 103 -10.96 -6.95 6.27
N ASP A 104 -11.04 -7.25 4.98
CA ASP A 104 -9.94 -7.13 4.03
C ASP A 104 -9.76 -5.73 3.47
N PHE A 105 -10.67 -4.80 3.76
CA PHE A 105 -10.61 -3.42 3.30
C PHE A 105 -9.54 -2.63 4.05
N ARG A 106 -8.73 -1.83 3.37
CA ARG A 106 -7.66 -1.01 3.96
C ARG A 106 -7.96 0.48 3.87
N PHE A 107 -7.69 1.18 4.96
CA PHE A 107 -7.75 2.65 5.03
C PHE A 107 -6.35 3.22 5.04
N SER A 108 -6.00 3.99 4.02
CA SER A 108 -4.84 4.87 4.00
C SER A 108 -5.25 6.28 4.36
N PHE A 109 -4.34 7.07 4.90
CA PHE A 109 -4.67 8.40 5.41
C PHE A 109 -3.67 9.43 4.93
N LYS A 110 -4.12 10.61 4.55
CA LYS A 110 -3.25 11.74 4.26
C LYS A 110 -2.86 12.44 5.57
N ALA A 111 -1.56 12.59 5.81
CA ALA A 111 -1.05 13.27 7.00
C ALA A 111 -1.56 14.72 7.08
N PRO A 112 -1.83 15.25 8.30
CA PRO A 112 -2.30 16.61 8.52
C PRO A 112 -1.40 17.66 7.87
N GLN A 113 -2.02 18.71 7.28
CA GLN A 113 -1.29 19.83 6.67
C GLN A 113 -0.35 20.52 7.67
N LYS A 114 -0.68 20.50 8.97
CA LYS A 114 0.18 21.03 10.02
C LYS A 114 1.58 20.41 9.96
N ILE A 115 1.68 19.10 9.75
CA ILE A 115 2.95 18.36 9.71
C ILE A 115 3.72 18.68 8.42
N THR A 116 3.05 18.56 7.29
CA THR A 116 3.70 18.55 5.97
C THR A 116 3.87 19.94 5.37
N HIS A 117 2.90 20.83 5.52
CA HIS A 117 2.85 22.12 4.85
C HIS A 117 3.22 23.30 5.78
N ILE A 118 2.76 23.27 7.04
CA ILE A 118 2.99 24.38 8.00
C ILE A 118 4.35 24.20 8.68
N LEU A 119 4.53 23.11 9.41
CA LEU A 119 5.76 22.80 10.15
C LEU A 119 6.85 22.20 9.26
N ARG A 120 6.51 21.72 8.07
CA ARG A 120 7.46 21.16 7.10
C ARG A 120 8.44 20.19 7.75
N LEU A 121 7.87 19.19 8.47
CA LEU A 121 8.58 18.13 9.20
C LEU A 121 9.39 18.59 10.42
N LYS A 122 9.33 19.87 10.82
CA LYS A 122 10.11 20.38 11.97
C LYS A 122 9.27 20.36 13.24
N GLY A 123 9.75 19.72 14.31
CA GLY A 123 9.06 19.69 15.62
C GLY A 123 7.67 19.06 15.56
N CYS A 124 7.50 17.96 14.82
CA CYS A 124 6.20 17.37 14.52
C CYS A 124 5.85 16.14 15.37
N SER A 125 6.72 15.69 16.26
CA SER A 125 6.55 14.42 17.01
C SER A 125 5.18 14.32 17.70
N ASP A 126 4.76 15.37 18.39
CA ASP A 126 3.45 15.40 19.07
C ASP A 126 2.29 15.33 18.10
N ALA A 127 2.41 16.00 16.94
CA ALA A 127 1.36 15.98 15.93
C ALA A 127 1.25 14.62 15.23
N VAL A 128 2.37 13.93 14.99
CA VAL A 128 2.39 12.56 14.46
C VAL A 128 1.88 11.58 15.50
N ALA A 129 2.26 11.72 16.77
CA ALA A 129 1.74 10.90 17.86
C ALA A 129 0.22 11.08 18.05
N ALA A 130 -0.29 12.32 17.92
CA ALA A 130 -1.73 12.58 17.94
C ALA A 130 -2.46 11.91 16.77
N LEU A 131 -1.89 11.95 15.56
CA LEU A 131 -2.41 11.23 14.40
C LEU A 131 -2.43 9.72 14.66
N ALA A 132 -1.33 9.15 15.14
CA ALA A 132 -1.23 7.72 15.43
C ALA A 132 -2.26 7.27 16.47
N ARG A 133 -2.47 8.06 17.54
CA ARG A 133 -3.52 7.81 18.54
C ARG A 133 -4.92 7.87 17.93
N ALA A 134 -5.21 8.89 17.12
CA ALA A 134 -6.51 9.01 16.45
C ALA A 134 -6.81 7.81 15.54
N LEU A 135 -5.78 7.24 14.88
CA LEU A 135 -5.93 6.10 13.97
C LEU A 135 -5.80 4.74 14.66
N ALA A 136 -5.59 4.70 15.99
CA ALA A 136 -5.44 3.46 16.75
C ALA A 136 -6.58 2.44 16.55
N PRO A 137 -7.87 2.84 16.45
CA PRO A 137 -8.96 1.88 16.18
C PRO A 137 -8.80 1.14 14.85
N VAL A 138 -8.38 1.84 13.78
CA VAL A 138 -8.15 1.24 12.46
C VAL A 138 -6.94 0.29 12.49
N LYS A 139 -5.88 0.68 13.22
CA LYS A 139 -4.69 -0.15 13.42
C LYS A 139 -5.03 -1.41 14.22
N ALA A 140 -5.79 -1.28 15.31
CA ALA A 140 -6.22 -2.41 16.13
C ALA A 140 -7.10 -3.40 15.37
N ALA A 141 -7.93 -2.91 14.44
CA ALA A 141 -8.72 -3.75 13.53
C ALA A 141 -7.89 -4.45 12.43
N GLY A 142 -6.56 -4.21 12.35
CA GLY A 142 -5.70 -4.76 11.30
C GLY A 142 -5.97 -4.17 9.90
N ARG A 143 -6.63 -3.00 9.84
CA ARG A 143 -7.13 -2.42 8.59
C ARG A 143 -6.38 -1.16 8.14
N MET A 144 -5.23 -0.91 8.77
CA MET A 144 -4.38 0.23 8.46
C MET A 144 -3.60 0.00 7.17
N GLY A 145 -3.75 0.90 6.19
CA GLY A 145 -2.91 1.03 5.01
C GLY A 145 -1.69 1.91 5.31
N VAL A 146 -1.39 2.83 4.39
CA VAL A 146 -0.27 3.78 4.52
C VAL A 146 -0.74 5.16 5.00
N VAL A 147 0.17 5.89 5.65
CA VAL A 147 -0.01 7.33 5.91
C VAL A 147 0.82 8.11 4.91
N LEU A 148 0.15 8.87 4.05
CA LEU A 148 0.77 9.68 3.02
C LEU A 148 1.22 11.04 3.56
N PHE A 149 2.52 11.29 3.52
CA PHE A 149 3.15 12.58 3.81
C PHE A 149 3.45 13.29 2.48
N GLN A 150 2.47 14.01 1.94
CA GLN A 150 2.66 14.82 0.74
C GLN A 150 3.28 16.15 1.11
N LEU A 151 4.46 16.46 0.58
CA LEU A 151 5.15 17.73 0.81
C LEU A 151 4.75 18.80 -0.23
N PRO A 152 4.77 20.08 0.13
CA PRO A 152 4.41 21.15 -0.81
C PRO A 152 5.49 21.36 -1.89
N PRO A 153 5.12 21.85 -3.09
CA PRO A 153 6.04 21.98 -4.22
C PRO A 153 7.19 22.98 -3.99
N ASN A 154 7.02 23.92 -3.08
CA ASN A 154 8.04 24.89 -2.71
C ASN A 154 8.94 24.44 -1.53
N PHE A 155 8.91 23.14 -1.19
CA PHE A 155 9.77 22.57 -0.15
C PHE A 155 10.86 21.74 -0.82
N LYS A 156 12.05 22.36 -0.94
CA LYS A 156 13.26 21.71 -1.45
C LYS A 156 13.79 20.68 -0.46
N ALA A 157 14.58 19.72 -0.96
CA ALA A 157 15.18 18.67 -0.14
C ALA A 157 15.99 19.25 1.03
N ASP A 158 15.77 18.64 2.18
CA ASP A 158 16.48 18.86 3.42
C ASP A 158 16.65 17.48 4.07
N VAL A 159 17.70 16.78 3.64
CA VAL A 159 17.93 15.37 4.02
C VAL A 159 18.10 15.22 5.53
N PRO A 160 18.87 16.08 6.23
CA PRO A 160 18.98 16.00 7.68
C PRO A 160 17.64 16.18 8.40
N ARG A 161 16.77 17.06 7.89
CA ARG A 161 15.42 17.27 8.45
C ARG A 161 14.53 16.05 8.25
N LEU A 162 14.56 15.44 7.06
CA LEU A 162 13.81 14.21 6.79
C LEU A 162 14.26 13.10 7.73
N ASP A 163 15.55 12.86 7.86
CA ASP A 163 16.09 11.83 8.74
C ASP A 163 15.72 12.09 10.21
N SER A 164 15.91 13.33 10.69
CA SER A 164 15.52 13.71 12.06
C SER A 164 14.02 13.55 12.31
N PHE A 165 13.17 13.84 11.33
CA PHE A 165 11.73 13.61 11.43
C PHE A 165 11.40 12.13 11.55
N LEU A 166 11.99 11.27 10.72
CA LEU A 166 11.74 9.84 10.73
C LEU A 166 12.23 9.18 12.02
N VAL A 167 13.42 9.54 12.50
CA VAL A 167 13.92 9.09 13.82
C VAL A 167 12.94 9.49 14.93
N ALA A 168 12.50 10.74 14.97
CA ALA A 168 11.64 11.27 16.03
C ALA A 168 10.21 10.69 16.03
N THR A 169 9.79 10.06 14.92
CA THR A 169 8.42 9.53 14.74
C THR A 169 8.35 8.01 14.60
N ASP A 170 9.48 7.32 14.65
CA ASP A 170 9.58 5.86 14.51
C ASP A 170 8.69 5.10 15.50
N THR A 171 8.66 5.55 16.75
CA THR A 171 7.85 4.95 17.83
C THR A 171 6.34 5.04 17.59
N CYS A 172 5.87 5.85 16.65
CA CYS A 172 4.44 5.95 16.31
C CYS A 172 3.93 4.71 15.54
N GLY A 173 4.84 3.92 14.96
CA GLY A 173 4.53 2.66 14.28
C GLY A 173 3.53 2.83 13.13
N LEU A 174 3.66 3.89 12.36
CA LEU A 174 2.90 4.16 11.15
C LEU A 174 3.67 3.69 9.91
N ARG A 175 2.99 3.07 8.97
CA ARG A 175 3.54 2.85 7.62
C ARG A 175 3.50 4.18 6.87
N MET A 176 4.65 4.79 6.64
CA MET A 176 4.74 6.11 6.02
C MET A 176 5.07 6.00 4.53
N ALA A 177 4.39 6.81 3.71
CA ALA A 177 4.72 7.02 2.31
C ALA A 177 4.93 8.53 2.07
N PHE A 178 6.03 8.90 1.40
CA PHE A 178 6.34 10.30 1.09
C PHE A 178 6.11 10.59 -0.38
N GLU A 179 5.24 11.56 -0.65
CA GLU A 179 5.06 12.16 -1.97
C GLU A 179 5.81 13.50 -2.01
N PHE A 180 6.89 13.51 -2.76
CA PHE A 180 7.67 14.73 -3.00
C PHE A 180 7.16 15.49 -4.22
N ARG A 181 7.18 16.81 -4.14
CA ARG A 181 6.67 17.74 -5.14
C ARG A 181 7.73 18.70 -5.67
N HIS A 182 9.01 18.42 -5.40
CA HIS A 182 10.15 19.18 -5.88
C HIS A 182 11.26 18.22 -6.30
N SER A 183 11.88 18.46 -7.46
CA SER A 183 12.88 17.56 -8.08
C SER A 183 14.10 17.29 -7.20
N THR A 184 14.49 18.25 -6.34
CA THR A 184 15.65 18.08 -5.45
C THR A 184 15.52 16.93 -4.45
N TRP A 185 14.32 16.39 -4.23
CA TRP A 185 14.09 15.22 -3.38
C TRP A 185 14.44 13.88 -4.05
N PHE A 186 14.65 13.88 -5.37
CA PHE A 186 14.94 12.67 -6.12
C PHE A 186 16.45 12.50 -6.26
N CYS A 187 17.10 12.08 -5.17
CA CYS A 187 18.53 11.81 -5.09
C CYS A 187 18.81 10.62 -4.15
N ASP A 188 19.98 10.01 -4.32
CA ASP A 188 20.38 8.80 -3.62
C ASP A 188 20.40 8.97 -2.10
N GLU A 189 20.76 10.14 -1.59
CA GLU A 189 20.79 10.42 -0.15
C GLU A 189 19.38 10.35 0.45
N VAL A 190 18.37 10.87 -0.26
CA VAL A 190 16.96 10.77 0.18
C VAL A 190 16.48 9.32 0.13
N TYR A 191 16.80 8.58 -0.94
CA TYR A 191 16.41 7.17 -1.06
C TYR A 191 17.06 6.32 0.04
N ALA A 192 18.32 6.55 0.36
CA ALA A 192 19.01 5.88 1.45
C ALA A 192 18.36 6.16 2.83
N VAL A 193 17.89 7.39 3.08
CA VAL A 193 17.14 7.72 4.29
C VAL A 193 15.81 6.97 4.33
N LEU A 194 15.02 7.02 3.24
CA LEU A 194 13.75 6.31 3.17
C LEU A 194 13.92 4.79 3.39
N GLN A 195 14.92 4.17 2.75
CA GLN A 195 15.22 2.75 2.90
C GLN A 195 15.60 2.38 4.33
N ARG A 196 16.45 3.18 4.99
CA ARG A 196 16.87 2.96 6.38
C ARG A 196 15.68 2.92 7.34
N HIS A 197 14.67 3.75 7.10
CA HIS A 197 13.48 3.84 7.93
C HIS A 197 12.29 3.01 7.40
N SER A 198 12.48 2.21 6.33
CA SER A 198 11.40 1.43 5.69
C SER A 198 10.19 2.28 5.31
N VAL A 199 10.44 3.46 4.77
CA VAL A 199 9.43 4.43 4.32
C VAL A 199 9.31 4.39 2.80
N SER A 200 8.10 4.31 2.27
CA SER A 200 7.86 4.23 0.83
C SER A 200 8.01 5.60 0.15
N LEU A 201 8.79 5.66 -0.93
CA LEU A 201 8.64 6.71 -1.91
C LEU A 201 7.29 6.53 -2.60
N CYS A 202 6.38 7.49 -2.47
CA CYS A 202 5.12 7.48 -3.19
C CYS A 202 5.34 7.95 -4.63
N VAL A 203 5.19 7.04 -5.57
CA VAL A 203 5.27 7.37 -7.00
C VAL A 203 3.96 8.03 -7.42
N ALA A 204 4.01 9.33 -7.66
CA ALA A 204 2.84 10.13 -7.99
C ALA A 204 2.96 10.74 -9.39
N GLU A 205 1.91 10.60 -10.19
CA GLU A 205 1.80 11.33 -11.45
C GLU A 205 1.64 12.83 -11.18
N SER A 206 2.31 13.64 -11.98
CA SER A 206 2.22 15.09 -12.01
C SER A 206 2.55 15.59 -13.41
N ASP A 207 1.94 16.68 -13.83
CA ASP A 207 2.18 17.25 -15.16
C ASP A 207 3.62 17.81 -15.29
N ASP A 208 4.19 18.29 -14.18
CA ASP A 208 5.47 19.03 -14.17
C ASP A 208 6.62 18.25 -13.52
N LEU A 209 6.38 17.06 -12.98
CA LEU A 209 7.37 16.33 -12.19
C LEU A 209 7.20 14.82 -12.33
N GLU A 210 8.21 14.16 -12.87
CA GLU A 210 8.28 12.72 -12.93
C GLU A 210 8.89 12.17 -11.63
N THR A 211 8.15 11.28 -10.96
CA THR A 211 8.66 10.56 -9.77
C THR A 211 9.29 9.24 -10.21
N PRO A 212 10.56 8.98 -9.89
CA PRO A 212 11.19 7.70 -10.23
C PRO A 212 10.56 6.53 -9.45
N ASP A 213 10.38 5.39 -10.12
CA ASP A 213 9.81 4.16 -9.52
C ASP A 213 10.88 3.38 -8.74
N ILE A 214 11.27 3.91 -7.56
CA ILE A 214 12.29 3.34 -6.68
C ILE A 214 11.64 2.72 -5.45
N VAL A 215 11.98 1.45 -5.16
CA VAL A 215 11.53 0.75 -3.96
C VAL A 215 12.39 1.14 -2.77
N THR A 216 11.76 1.74 -1.77
CA THR A 216 12.44 2.20 -0.54
C THR A 216 11.87 1.55 0.74
N ALA A 217 10.83 0.71 0.62
CA ALA A 217 10.18 0.03 1.73
C ALA A 217 9.71 -1.37 1.30
N PRO A 218 9.34 -2.26 2.23
CA PRO A 218 8.73 -3.56 1.89
C PRO A 218 7.30 -3.46 1.35
N PHE A 219 6.82 -2.26 1.06
CA PHE A 219 5.55 -1.95 0.41
C PHE A 219 5.72 -0.75 -0.53
N CYS A 220 4.85 -0.64 -1.53
CA CYS A 220 4.86 0.43 -2.51
C CYS A 220 3.60 1.31 -2.41
N SER A 221 3.73 2.58 -2.76
CA SER A 221 2.62 3.53 -2.80
C SER A 221 2.60 4.28 -4.14
N TYR A 222 1.43 4.31 -4.79
CA TYR A 222 1.21 4.94 -6.08
C TYR A 222 0.02 5.89 -6.04
N ARG A 223 0.11 7.01 -6.77
CA ARG A 223 -0.99 7.95 -6.94
C ARG A 223 -1.12 8.34 -8.41
N PHE A 224 -2.19 7.88 -9.04
CA PHE A 224 -2.54 8.12 -10.43
C PHE A 224 -3.48 9.31 -10.53
N ARG A 225 -3.15 10.30 -11.37
CA ARG A 225 -3.81 11.62 -11.34
C ARG A 225 -4.30 12.12 -12.69
N LYS A 226 -4.07 11.38 -13.77
CA LYS A 226 -4.55 11.79 -15.08
C LYS A 226 -6.08 11.77 -15.11
N SER A 227 -6.67 12.74 -15.80
CA SER A 227 -8.12 12.83 -15.99
C SER A 227 -8.67 11.66 -16.77
N GLU A 228 -7.88 11.14 -17.71
CA GLU A 228 -8.21 10.01 -18.55
C GLU A 228 -6.97 9.13 -18.76
N TYR A 229 -7.20 7.85 -18.93
CA TYR A 229 -6.18 6.87 -19.25
C TYR A 229 -6.54 6.16 -20.53
N SER A 230 -5.60 6.11 -21.49
CA SER A 230 -5.71 5.21 -22.63
C SER A 230 -5.54 3.76 -22.17
N GLN A 231 -6.01 2.81 -23.00
CA GLN A 231 -5.86 1.39 -22.71
C GLN A 231 -4.39 1.01 -22.48
N SER A 232 -3.47 1.51 -23.29
CA SER A 232 -2.05 1.26 -23.16
C SER A 232 -1.46 1.79 -21.84
N GLN A 233 -1.97 2.92 -21.32
CA GLN A 233 -1.55 3.44 -20.01
C GLN A 233 -2.08 2.57 -18.87
N LEU A 234 -3.32 2.08 -18.98
CA LEU A 234 -3.87 1.13 -17.99
C LEU A 234 -3.10 -0.20 -17.99
N ASP A 235 -2.66 -0.68 -19.16
CA ASP A 235 -1.85 -1.90 -19.28
C ASP A 235 -0.46 -1.72 -18.62
N VAL A 236 0.14 -0.53 -18.74
CA VAL A 236 1.39 -0.19 -18.05
C VAL A 236 1.19 -0.14 -16.54
N ILE A 237 0.11 0.52 -16.07
CA ILE A 237 -0.24 0.57 -14.64
C ILE A 237 -0.43 -0.85 -14.11
N GLU A 238 -1.19 -1.69 -14.80
CA GLU A 238 -1.42 -3.09 -14.41
C GLU A 238 -0.10 -3.85 -14.29
N SER A 239 0.78 -3.73 -15.29
CA SER A 239 2.09 -4.39 -15.29
C SER A 239 2.94 -3.98 -14.09
N ILE A 240 2.97 -2.68 -13.74
CA ILE A 240 3.67 -2.16 -12.56
C ILE A 240 3.08 -2.75 -11.29
N LEU A 241 1.76 -2.64 -11.12
CA LEU A 241 1.07 -3.10 -9.92
C LEU A 241 1.24 -4.61 -9.72
N ARG A 242 1.15 -5.40 -10.80
CA ARG A 242 1.37 -6.85 -10.78
C ARG A 242 2.78 -7.21 -10.35
N ARG A 243 3.80 -6.57 -10.94
CA ARG A 243 5.20 -6.78 -10.56
C ARG A 243 5.42 -6.45 -9.10
N ARG A 244 4.94 -5.29 -8.63
CA ARG A 244 5.14 -4.84 -7.25
C ARG A 244 4.37 -5.66 -6.24
N SER A 245 3.16 -6.13 -6.56
CA SER A 245 2.38 -7.00 -5.66
C SER A 245 3.00 -8.39 -5.49
N ALA A 246 3.83 -8.85 -6.43
CA ALA A 246 4.64 -10.05 -6.27
C ALA A 246 5.78 -9.86 -5.25
N GLU A 247 6.27 -8.64 -5.09
CA GLU A 247 7.38 -8.28 -4.19
C GLU A 247 6.90 -7.91 -2.78
N GLY A 248 5.73 -7.28 -2.66
CA GLY A 248 5.20 -6.78 -1.39
C GLY A 248 3.78 -6.24 -1.49
N GLU A 249 3.30 -5.58 -0.43
CA GLU A 249 2.01 -4.89 -0.48
C GLU A 249 2.11 -3.62 -1.35
N VAL A 250 1.07 -3.38 -2.14
CA VAL A 250 0.96 -2.21 -3.01
C VAL A 250 -0.31 -1.44 -2.68
N PHE A 251 -0.16 -0.15 -2.45
CA PHE A 251 -1.26 0.78 -2.22
C PHE A 251 -1.33 1.77 -3.38
N ALA A 252 -2.41 1.72 -4.16
CA ALA A 252 -2.55 2.53 -5.37
C ALA A 252 -3.87 3.29 -5.39
N TYR A 253 -3.79 4.62 -5.52
CA TYR A 253 -4.94 5.50 -5.44
C TYR A 253 -5.08 6.36 -6.68
N PHE A 254 -6.26 6.26 -7.33
CA PHE A 254 -6.66 7.10 -8.43
C PHE A 254 -7.33 8.36 -7.92
N LYS A 255 -6.89 9.52 -8.42
CA LYS A 255 -7.43 10.80 -7.97
C LYS A 255 -8.29 11.43 -9.06
N HIS A 256 -9.61 11.44 -8.84
CA HIS A 256 -10.54 12.30 -9.56
C HIS A 256 -11.74 12.60 -8.68
N GLU A 257 -11.87 13.87 -8.25
CA GLU A 257 -12.92 14.29 -7.33
C GLU A 257 -14.20 14.68 -8.07
N GLU A 258 -14.07 15.25 -9.28
CA GLU A 258 -15.18 15.81 -10.04
C GLU A 258 -15.93 14.76 -10.87
N GLN A 259 -15.21 13.76 -11.38
CA GLN A 259 -15.77 12.72 -12.26
C GLN A 259 -15.46 11.32 -11.69
N PRO A 260 -16.28 10.30 -11.97
CA PRO A 260 -16.08 8.94 -11.47
C PRO A 260 -14.94 8.18 -12.19
N THR A 261 -14.27 8.79 -13.16
CA THR A 261 -13.25 8.15 -14.01
C THR A 261 -12.15 7.46 -13.19
N GLY A 262 -11.65 8.13 -12.14
CA GLY A 262 -10.65 7.53 -11.25
C GLY A 262 -11.16 6.28 -10.53
N ALA A 263 -12.41 6.28 -10.07
CA ALA A 263 -13.03 5.11 -9.43
C ALA A 263 -13.24 3.96 -10.43
N ILE A 264 -13.67 4.28 -11.65
CA ILE A 264 -13.86 3.29 -12.72
C ILE A 264 -12.51 2.66 -13.11
N CYS A 265 -11.46 3.47 -13.29
CA CYS A 265 -10.11 2.97 -13.57
C CYS A 265 -9.56 2.10 -12.44
N ALA A 266 -9.79 2.47 -11.19
CA ALA A 266 -9.38 1.68 -10.03
C ALA A 266 -10.07 0.31 -9.99
N VAL A 267 -11.38 0.25 -10.30
CA VAL A 267 -12.16 -0.99 -10.38
C VAL A 267 -11.66 -1.88 -11.51
N ASP A 268 -11.41 -1.31 -12.69
CA ASP A 268 -10.89 -2.07 -13.84
C ASP A 268 -9.50 -2.64 -13.53
N ALA A 269 -8.59 -1.84 -13.00
CA ALA A 269 -7.26 -2.28 -12.59
C ALA A 269 -7.32 -3.39 -11.52
N LEU A 270 -8.17 -3.26 -10.50
CA LEU A 270 -8.32 -4.28 -9.45
C LEU A 270 -8.85 -5.60 -10.02
N ARG A 271 -9.87 -5.55 -10.89
CA ARG A 271 -10.42 -6.73 -11.56
C ARG A 271 -9.37 -7.45 -12.40
N ARG A 272 -8.58 -6.74 -13.18
CA ARG A 272 -7.51 -7.31 -14.00
C ARG A 272 -6.44 -8.01 -13.17
N LEU A 273 -6.10 -7.47 -12.00
CA LEU A 273 -5.16 -8.11 -11.07
C LEU A 273 -5.74 -9.40 -10.44
N GLN A 274 -7.06 -9.54 -10.36
CA GLN A 274 -7.75 -10.67 -9.75
C GLN A 274 -8.05 -11.84 -10.72
N HIS A 275 -8.07 -11.58 -12.04
CA HIS A 275 -8.60 -12.53 -13.05
C HIS A 275 -7.53 -13.29 -13.85
N GLN A 276 -6.28 -13.31 -13.43
CA GLN A 276 -5.25 -14.19 -14.03
C GLN A 276 -4.67 -15.12 -12.93
#